data_52601a0966556fe305f12edec1a6d13c
#
_entry.id   52601a0966556fe305f12edec1a6d13c
#
_cell.length_a   1.000
_cell.length_b   1.000
_cell.length_c   1.000
_cell.angle_alpha   90.00
_cell.angle_beta   90.00
_cell.angle_gamma   90.00
#
_symmetry.space_group_name_H-M   'P 1'
#
loop_
_entity.id
_entity.type
_entity.pdbx_description
1 polymer ?
#
loop_
_entity_poly.entity_id
_entity_poly.type
_entity_poly.pdbx_seq_one_letter_code
_entity_poly.pdbx_strand_id
1 'polypeptide(L)'
;STGRSRCPKPAKGQGPKGRGLRAPVFPYTPPVAKALVLKEITKRFPLVLANDRISLDLEWGEVLALVGENGAGKSTLMKIVYGLQPPDAGEMWVDGKPYRPQSPLDAIRAGIGMVHQHFMLVEPFTVLENLVLGLEPGNPLFLDLEAARRKATALMEALGFEVPLDERVENLPVGLQQRVEILKALYREARILILDEPTAVLTPQEAEELFRFLREYVARGNAAIFISHKLKEVLAVSDRVTVIRDGKVVGTVRTRETSLEALARMMVGREVVLRV
;
A
#
# COMPACT_ATOMS: atom_id res chain seq x y z
N SER A 1 62.54 -70.15 10.57
CA SER A 1 61.67 -69.54 9.57
C SER A 1 60.42 -68.95 10.22
N THR A 2 60.39 -67.66 10.22
CA THR A 2 59.56 -66.86 11.05
C THR A 2 58.23 -66.48 10.32
N GLY A 3 57.11 -66.93 10.87
CA GLY A 3 55.78 -66.50 10.41
C GLY A 3 55.33 -65.22 11.13
N ARG A 4 55.18 -64.18 10.38
CA ARG A 4 54.55 -62.92 10.88
C ARG A 4 53.04 -62.96 10.66
N SER A 5 52.29 -63.12 11.76
CA SER A 5 50.86 -62.91 11.76
C SER A 5 50.47 -61.45 11.57
N ARG A 6 49.68 -61.14 10.54
CA ARG A 6 49.09 -59.78 10.30
C ARG A 6 47.78 -59.68 11.12
N CYS A 7 47.76 -58.70 12.00
CA CYS A 7 46.53 -58.28 12.67
C CYS A 7 45.59 -57.60 11.67
N PRO A 8 44.29 -57.85 11.69
CA PRO A 8 43.30 -57.16 10.87
C PRO A 8 43.01 -55.74 11.44
N LYS A 9 42.94 -54.73 10.53
CA LYS A 9 42.53 -53.37 10.88
C LYS A 9 41.05 -53.30 11.24
N PRO A 10 40.64 -52.51 12.22
CA PRO A 10 39.23 -52.35 12.55
C PRO A 10 38.48 -51.64 11.44
N ALA A 11 37.27 -52.12 11.14
CA ALA A 11 36.35 -51.52 10.19
C ALA A 11 35.89 -50.13 10.69
N LYS A 12 35.93 -49.15 9.80
CA LYS A 12 35.37 -47.79 10.05
C LYS A 12 33.85 -47.91 10.18
N GLY A 13 33.34 -47.72 11.39
CA GLY A 13 31.92 -47.61 11.65
C GLY A 13 31.37 -46.36 10.94
N GLN A 14 30.43 -46.56 10.03
CA GLN A 14 29.57 -45.53 9.52
C GLN A 14 28.55 -45.21 10.62
N GLY A 15 28.73 -44.03 11.24
CA GLY A 15 27.71 -43.46 12.13
C GLY A 15 26.41 -43.18 11.37
N PRO A 16 25.26 -43.27 12.03
CA PRO A 16 23.98 -43.06 11.40
C PRO A 16 23.89 -41.59 10.95
N LYS A 17 23.74 -41.38 9.63
CA LYS A 17 23.37 -40.07 9.06
C LYS A 17 22.00 -39.68 9.61
N GLY A 18 21.98 -38.89 10.64
CA GLY A 18 20.77 -38.24 11.13
C GLY A 18 20.15 -37.42 10.01
N ARG A 19 19.11 -37.96 9.39
CA ARG A 19 18.17 -37.14 8.59
C ARG A 19 17.48 -36.21 9.57
N GLY A 20 17.99 -34.98 9.69
CA GLY A 20 17.23 -33.92 10.31
C GLY A 20 15.93 -33.79 9.54
N LEU A 21 14.84 -34.23 10.14
CA LEU A 21 13.48 -33.92 9.73
C LEU A 21 13.36 -32.39 9.82
N ARG A 22 13.60 -31.69 8.70
CA ARG A 22 13.12 -30.31 8.56
C ARG A 22 11.61 -30.41 8.67
N ALA A 23 11.06 -29.84 9.74
CA ALA A 23 9.62 -29.65 9.84
C ALA A 23 9.14 -29.00 8.52
N PRO A 24 8.04 -29.49 7.93
CA PRO A 24 7.52 -28.90 6.72
C PRO A 24 7.14 -27.46 7.05
N VAL A 25 7.87 -26.51 6.43
CA VAL A 25 7.47 -25.12 6.40
C VAL A 25 6.27 -25.09 5.48
N PHE A 26 5.07 -25.21 6.04
CA PHE A 26 3.85 -24.98 5.29
C PHE A 26 3.87 -23.50 4.88
N PRO A 27 3.88 -23.17 3.58
CA PRO A 27 3.73 -21.79 3.17
C PRO A 27 2.39 -21.31 3.71
N TYR A 28 2.40 -20.19 4.45
CA TYR A 28 1.17 -19.54 4.85
C TYR A 28 0.41 -19.17 3.58
N THR A 29 -0.69 -19.87 3.34
CA THR A 29 -1.63 -19.53 2.27
C THR A 29 -2.75 -18.77 2.96
N PRO A 30 -2.91 -17.46 2.72
CA PRO A 30 -4.01 -16.72 3.31
C PRO A 30 -5.34 -17.34 2.84
N PRO A 31 -6.28 -17.60 3.74
CA PRO A 31 -7.59 -18.14 3.38
C PRO A 31 -8.37 -17.04 2.62
N VAL A 32 -8.69 -17.25 1.36
CA VAL A 32 -9.23 -16.28 0.40
C VAL A 32 -8.21 -15.21 0.03
N ALA A 33 -7.97 -15.00 -1.26
CA ALA A 33 -6.99 -14.03 -1.73
C ALA A 33 -7.41 -12.60 -1.34
N LYS A 34 -6.82 -12.07 -0.27
CA LYS A 34 -6.97 -10.67 0.15
C LYS A 34 -6.19 -9.78 -0.79
N ALA A 35 -6.63 -8.53 -0.95
CA ALA A 35 -5.94 -7.56 -1.78
C ALA A 35 -4.50 -7.34 -1.30
N LEU A 36 -4.33 -7.12 0.00
CA LEU A 36 -3.03 -6.92 0.64
C LEU A 36 -3.01 -7.57 2.03
N VAL A 37 -1.91 -8.22 2.38
CA VAL A 37 -1.66 -8.73 3.73
C VAL A 37 -0.28 -8.29 4.17
N LEU A 38 -0.19 -7.69 5.34
CA LEU A 38 1.05 -7.34 6.03
C LEU A 38 1.14 -8.16 7.30
N LYS A 39 2.28 -8.79 7.55
CA LYS A 39 2.53 -9.60 8.74
C LYS A 39 3.82 -9.17 9.41
N GLU A 40 3.70 -8.70 10.65
CA GLU A 40 4.80 -8.32 11.54
C GLU A 40 5.82 -7.35 10.91
N ILE A 41 5.34 -6.40 10.10
CA ILE A 41 6.19 -5.41 9.45
C ILE A 41 6.86 -4.54 10.49
N THR A 42 8.19 -4.53 10.46
CA THR A 42 9.02 -3.75 11.37
C THR A 42 9.92 -2.82 10.58
N LYS A 43 10.00 -1.57 11.01
CA LYS A 43 10.90 -0.55 10.46
C LYS A 43 11.50 0.29 11.55
N ARG A 44 12.84 0.30 11.60
CA ARG A 44 13.62 1.07 12.57
C ARG A 44 14.46 2.13 11.85
N PHE A 45 14.45 3.31 12.38
CA PHE A 45 15.43 4.36 12.07
C PHE A 45 16.35 4.56 13.28
N PRO A 46 17.50 5.28 13.16
CA PRO A 46 18.49 5.37 14.23
C PRO A 46 17.94 5.75 15.61
N LEU A 47 16.90 6.60 15.66
CA LEU A 47 16.31 7.10 16.91
C LEU A 47 14.85 6.71 17.11
N VAL A 48 14.23 6.00 16.13
CA VAL A 48 12.78 5.74 16.16
C VAL A 48 12.47 4.35 15.63
N LEU A 49 11.67 3.60 16.37
CA LEU A 49 11.00 2.41 15.88
C LEU A 49 9.67 2.83 15.23
N ALA A 50 9.71 3.11 13.93
CA ALA A 50 8.58 3.68 13.21
C ALA A 50 7.42 2.69 13.01
N ASN A 51 7.75 1.41 12.81
CA ASN A 51 6.76 0.32 12.76
C ASN A 51 7.30 -0.84 13.60
N ASP A 52 6.49 -1.34 14.52
CA ASP A 52 6.82 -2.45 15.41
C ASP A 52 5.83 -3.59 15.22
N ARG A 53 6.22 -4.57 14.41
CA ARG A 53 5.46 -5.79 14.10
C ARG A 53 4.02 -5.50 13.68
N ILE A 54 3.85 -4.57 12.75
CA ILE A 54 2.52 -4.21 12.24
C ILE A 54 1.98 -5.35 11.39
N SER A 55 0.79 -5.82 11.76
CA SER A 55 0.01 -6.75 10.96
C SER A 55 -1.33 -6.12 10.64
N LEU A 56 -1.69 -6.11 9.35
CA LEU A 56 -3.00 -5.67 8.86
C LEU A 56 -3.30 -6.36 7.52
N ASP A 57 -4.55 -6.34 7.16
CA ASP A 57 -5.03 -6.88 5.90
C ASP A 57 -6.05 -5.94 5.25
N LEU A 58 -6.12 -6.00 3.92
CA LEU A 58 -7.06 -5.29 3.08
C LEU A 58 -7.81 -6.30 2.22
N GLU A 59 -9.13 -6.21 2.20
CA GLU A 59 -9.97 -7.07 1.37
C GLU A 59 -10.28 -6.42 0.02
N TRP A 60 -10.59 -7.22 -0.98
CA TRP A 60 -11.15 -6.70 -2.22
C TRP A 60 -12.55 -6.13 -1.97
N GLY A 61 -12.88 -5.01 -2.60
CA GLY A 61 -14.17 -4.33 -2.41
C GLY A 61 -14.23 -3.46 -1.16
N GLU A 62 -13.09 -3.17 -0.51
CA GLU A 62 -13.01 -2.48 0.76
C GLU A 62 -12.25 -1.16 0.67
N VAL A 63 -12.70 -0.16 1.43
CA VAL A 63 -11.91 1.00 1.84
C VAL A 63 -11.48 0.79 3.29
N LEU A 64 -10.20 0.51 3.51
CA LEU A 64 -9.58 0.45 4.83
C LEU A 64 -9.01 1.82 5.19
N ALA A 65 -9.50 2.43 6.25
CA ALA A 65 -8.86 3.62 6.80
C ALA A 65 -7.69 3.26 7.72
N LEU A 66 -6.60 3.98 7.59
CA LEU A 66 -5.43 3.90 8.47
C LEU A 66 -5.31 5.21 9.22
N VAL A 67 -5.57 5.19 10.51
CA VAL A 67 -5.61 6.39 11.34
C VAL A 67 -4.57 6.36 12.45
N GLY A 68 -4.15 7.52 12.90
CA GLY A 68 -3.18 7.71 13.96
C GLY A 68 -2.70 9.15 13.99
N GLU A 69 -2.05 9.55 15.06
CA GLU A 69 -1.43 10.89 15.16
C GLU A 69 -0.28 11.03 14.14
N ASN A 70 0.15 12.27 13.92
CA ASN A 70 1.34 12.53 13.10
C ASN A 70 2.55 11.86 13.76
N GLY A 71 3.35 11.16 12.95
CA GLY A 71 4.49 10.38 13.45
C GLY A 71 4.15 8.97 13.97
N ALA A 72 2.89 8.54 13.94
CA ALA A 72 2.48 7.20 14.38
C ALA A 72 3.01 6.04 13.52
N GLY A 73 3.60 6.33 12.34
CA GLY A 73 4.18 5.32 11.44
C GLY A 73 3.33 4.98 10.20
N LYS A 74 2.21 5.67 9.97
CA LYS A 74 1.28 5.41 8.85
C LYS A 74 1.96 5.55 7.47
N SER A 75 2.53 6.71 7.19
CA SER A 75 3.19 6.98 5.91
C SER A 75 4.45 6.14 5.72
N THR A 76 5.18 5.82 6.81
CA THR A 76 6.32 4.90 6.76
C THR A 76 5.87 3.51 6.29
N LEU A 77 4.79 2.99 6.86
CA LEU A 77 4.23 1.70 6.48
C LEU A 77 3.84 1.67 5.00
N MET A 78 3.18 2.72 4.52
CA MET A 78 2.75 2.79 3.11
C MET A 78 3.92 2.99 2.15
N LYS A 79 4.98 3.68 2.55
CA LYS A 79 6.25 3.74 1.79
C LYS A 79 6.90 2.37 1.63
N ILE A 80 6.78 1.49 2.65
CA ILE A 80 7.24 0.10 2.55
C ILE A 80 6.37 -0.66 1.55
N VAL A 81 5.05 -0.56 1.65
CA VAL A 81 4.11 -1.22 0.72
C VAL A 81 4.34 -0.76 -0.72
N TYR A 82 4.62 0.52 -0.93
CA TYR A 82 4.86 1.08 -2.26
C TYR A 82 6.31 0.88 -2.76
N GLY A 83 7.17 0.22 -2.00
CA GLY A 83 8.55 -0.10 -2.43
C GLY A 83 9.52 1.09 -2.39
N LEU A 84 9.19 2.17 -1.67
CA LEU A 84 10.09 3.32 -1.48
C LEU A 84 11.17 3.05 -0.45
N GLN A 85 10.96 2.08 0.43
CA GLN A 85 11.94 1.63 1.42
C GLN A 85 11.66 0.18 1.83
N PRO A 86 12.70 -0.62 2.11
CA PRO A 86 12.52 -1.99 2.57
C PRO A 86 12.09 -2.02 4.05
N PRO A 87 11.30 -3.02 4.45
CA PRO A 87 11.11 -3.33 5.87
C PRO A 87 12.40 -3.97 6.44
N ASP A 88 12.60 -3.86 7.75
CA ASP A 88 13.69 -4.54 8.44
C ASP A 88 13.29 -5.98 8.81
N ALA A 89 11.99 -6.23 8.99
CA ALA A 89 11.41 -7.55 9.21
C ALA A 89 9.94 -7.58 8.78
N GLY A 90 9.41 -8.78 8.66
CA GLY A 90 8.01 -9.03 8.29
C GLY A 90 7.85 -9.50 6.85
N GLU A 91 6.63 -9.82 6.49
CA GLU A 91 6.26 -10.37 5.19
C GLU A 91 5.02 -9.68 4.64
N MET A 92 4.91 -9.63 3.31
CA MET A 92 3.77 -9.04 2.60
C MET A 92 3.27 -9.97 1.51
N TRP A 93 1.97 -9.90 1.22
CA TRP A 93 1.32 -10.58 0.10
C TRP A 93 0.35 -9.62 -0.59
N VAL A 94 0.33 -9.70 -1.92
CA VAL A 94 -0.63 -9.00 -2.78
C VAL A 94 -1.37 -10.07 -3.58
N ASP A 95 -2.69 -10.05 -3.53
CA ASP A 95 -3.56 -11.03 -4.21
C ASP A 95 -3.12 -12.49 -3.94
N GLY A 96 -2.80 -12.77 -2.68
CA GLY A 96 -2.34 -14.08 -2.20
C GLY A 96 -0.92 -14.48 -2.61
N LYS A 97 -0.20 -13.64 -3.35
CA LYS A 97 1.18 -13.91 -3.79
C LYS A 97 2.19 -13.19 -2.89
N PRO A 98 3.32 -13.85 -2.53
CA PRO A 98 4.39 -13.18 -1.80
C PRO A 98 4.84 -11.91 -2.52
N TYR A 99 4.99 -10.82 -1.75
CA TYR A 99 5.28 -9.50 -2.28
C TYR A 99 6.46 -8.87 -1.53
N ARG A 100 7.55 -8.57 -2.25
CA ARG A 100 8.77 -7.98 -1.71
C ARG A 100 9.30 -6.92 -2.69
N PRO A 101 8.69 -5.73 -2.72
CA PRO A 101 9.09 -4.70 -3.66
C PRO A 101 10.49 -4.17 -3.36
N GLN A 102 11.28 -3.96 -4.41
CA GLN A 102 12.59 -3.31 -4.35
C GLN A 102 12.51 -1.86 -4.85
N SER A 103 11.39 -1.51 -5.47
CA SER A 103 11.15 -0.19 -6.06
C SER A 103 9.65 0.08 -6.21
N PRO A 104 9.24 1.36 -6.41
CA PRO A 104 7.88 1.69 -6.77
C PRO A 104 7.38 1.00 -8.05
N LEU A 105 8.28 0.66 -8.96
CA LEU A 105 7.92 -0.05 -10.20
C LEU A 105 7.38 -1.46 -9.90
N ASP A 106 7.91 -2.12 -8.87
CA ASP A 106 7.39 -3.43 -8.44
C ASP A 106 5.99 -3.30 -7.84
N ALA A 107 5.71 -2.22 -7.11
CA ALA A 107 4.37 -1.92 -6.60
C ALA A 107 3.39 -1.68 -7.76
N ILE A 108 3.77 -0.88 -8.75
CA ILE A 108 2.96 -0.64 -9.94
C ILE A 108 2.67 -1.96 -10.68
N ARG A 109 3.66 -2.81 -10.87
CA ARG A 109 3.50 -4.13 -11.51
C ARG A 109 2.60 -5.07 -10.70
N ALA A 110 2.57 -4.91 -9.38
CA ALA A 110 1.66 -5.64 -8.50
C ALA A 110 0.23 -5.05 -8.47
N GLY A 111 -0.02 -3.97 -9.21
CA GLY A 111 -1.31 -3.29 -9.26
C GLY A 111 -1.56 -2.35 -8.09
N ILE A 112 -0.52 -1.82 -7.45
CA ILE A 112 -0.62 -0.85 -6.37
C ILE A 112 -0.31 0.54 -6.92
N GLY A 113 -1.23 1.48 -6.74
CA GLY A 113 -1.04 2.92 -6.99
C GLY A 113 -1.02 3.70 -5.69
N MET A 114 -0.29 4.81 -5.66
CA MET A 114 -0.24 5.68 -4.50
C MET A 114 -0.42 7.13 -4.91
N VAL A 115 -1.34 7.79 -4.23
CA VAL A 115 -1.55 9.24 -4.27
C VAL A 115 -0.91 9.81 -3.02
N HIS A 116 0.18 10.55 -3.23
CA HIS A 116 0.98 11.10 -2.14
C HIS A 116 0.38 12.38 -1.59
N GLN A 117 0.67 12.70 -0.33
CA GLN A 117 0.30 13.97 0.30
C GLN A 117 0.89 15.18 -0.46
N HIS A 118 2.09 15.04 -1.00
CA HIS A 118 2.70 15.97 -1.95
C HIS A 118 2.74 15.29 -3.31
N PHE A 119 2.10 15.90 -4.30
CA PHE A 119 1.95 15.27 -5.61
C PHE A 119 3.29 14.98 -6.27
N MET A 120 3.39 13.80 -6.87
CA MET A 120 4.55 13.33 -7.60
C MET A 120 4.39 13.58 -9.10
N LEU A 121 3.92 14.78 -9.44
CA LEU A 121 3.74 15.24 -10.82
C LEU A 121 4.92 16.11 -11.26
N VAL A 122 5.24 16.04 -12.54
CA VAL A 122 6.23 16.91 -13.18
C VAL A 122 5.50 18.17 -13.64
N GLU A 123 5.60 19.23 -12.88
CA GLU A 123 4.82 20.47 -13.06
C GLU A 123 4.91 21.09 -14.46
N PRO A 124 6.10 21.19 -15.13
CA PRO A 124 6.22 21.74 -16.48
C PRO A 124 5.61 20.87 -17.58
N PHE A 125 5.31 19.61 -17.27
CA PHE A 125 4.74 18.65 -18.23
C PHE A 125 3.23 18.77 -18.28
N THR A 126 2.66 18.44 -19.45
CA THR A 126 1.21 18.31 -19.59
C THR A 126 0.68 17.13 -18.76
N VAL A 127 -0.63 17.10 -18.54
CA VAL A 127 -1.29 15.97 -17.90
C VAL A 127 -0.98 14.68 -18.65
N LEU A 128 -1.14 14.68 -19.99
CA LEU A 128 -0.89 13.50 -20.82
C LEU A 128 0.56 13.00 -20.70
N GLU A 129 1.53 13.91 -20.71
CA GLU A 129 2.95 13.56 -20.52
C GLU A 129 3.20 12.95 -19.14
N ASN A 130 2.56 13.46 -18.10
CA ASN A 130 2.65 12.88 -16.75
C ASN A 130 2.07 11.47 -16.65
N LEU A 131 0.99 11.17 -17.39
CA LEU A 131 0.39 9.82 -17.40
C LEU A 131 1.32 8.77 -17.99
N VAL A 132 2.02 9.12 -19.08
CA VAL A 132 2.88 8.18 -19.83
C VAL A 132 4.30 8.11 -19.30
N LEU A 133 4.73 9.08 -18.49
CA LEU A 133 6.09 9.15 -17.95
C LEU A 133 6.46 7.87 -17.19
N GLY A 134 7.56 7.22 -17.59
CA GLY A 134 8.08 6.00 -16.95
C GLY A 134 7.32 4.72 -17.32
N LEU A 135 6.44 4.76 -18.31
CA LEU A 135 5.77 3.56 -18.87
C LEU A 135 6.42 3.08 -20.17
N GLU A 136 7.52 3.68 -20.56
CA GLU A 136 8.19 3.43 -21.82
C GLU A 136 8.90 2.07 -21.83
N PRO A 137 8.42 1.06 -22.57
CA PRO A 137 9.20 -0.13 -22.79
C PRO A 137 10.29 0.19 -23.84
N GLY A 138 11.45 0.62 -23.39
CA GLY A 138 12.69 0.49 -24.12
C GLY A 138 12.97 1.39 -25.32
N ASN A 139 12.07 2.24 -25.79
CA ASN A 139 12.37 3.19 -26.86
C ASN A 139 11.55 4.49 -26.76
N PRO A 140 12.14 5.59 -26.28
CA PRO A 140 11.46 6.88 -26.15
C PRO A 140 11.02 7.51 -27.49
N LEU A 141 11.43 6.97 -28.61
CA LEU A 141 11.12 7.48 -29.96
C LEU A 141 9.75 7.05 -30.52
N PHE A 142 9.02 6.16 -29.82
CA PHE A 142 7.73 5.65 -30.30
C PHE A 142 6.64 5.67 -29.23
N LEU A 143 6.54 6.77 -28.49
CA LEU A 143 5.41 6.98 -27.60
C LEU A 143 4.17 7.31 -28.46
N ASP A 144 3.21 6.40 -28.52
CA ASP A 144 1.93 6.66 -29.19
C ASP A 144 1.04 7.52 -28.28
N LEU A 145 1.23 8.83 -28.35
CA LEU A 145 0.46 9.80 -27.57
C LEU A 145 -1.03 9.77 -27.89
N GLU A 146 -1.41 9.37 -29.10
CA GLU A 146 -2.82 9.25 -29.49
C GLU A 146 -3.46 8.02 -28.83
N ALA A 147 -2.76 6.90 -28.74
CA ALA A 147 -3.23 5.73 -27.99
C ALA A 147 -3.31 6.05 -26.49
N ALA A 148 -2.32 6.78 -25.96
CA ALA A 148 -2.33 7.24 -24.58
C ALA A 148 -3.53 8.16 -24.29
N ARG A 149 -3.82 9.08 -25.17
CA ARG A 149 -4.98 10.00 -25.08
C ARG A 149 -6.29 9.21 -25.08
N ARG A 150 -6.47 8.27 -26.01
CA ARG A 150 -7.68 7.42 -26.06
C ARG A 150 -7.86 6.65 -24.74
N LYS A 151 -6.79 6.04 -24.20
CA LYS A 151 -6.85 5.32 -22.92
C LYS A 151 -7.22 6.26 -21.76
N ALA A 152 -6.60 7.44 -21.69
CA ALA A 152 -6.88 8.44 -20.65
C ALA A 152 -8.33 8.94 -20.73
N THR A 153 -8.83 9.24 -21.94
CA THR A 153 -10.22 9.68 -22.15
C THR A 153 -11.21 8.61 -21.71
N ALA A 154 -11.00 7.35 -22.12
CA ALA A 154 -11.88 6.24 -21.71
C ALA A 154 -11.88 6.05 -20.17
N LEU A 155 -10.74 6.22 -19.51
CA LEU A 155 -10.67 6.19 -18.04
C LEU A 155 -11.43 7.34 -17.40
N MET A 156 -11.29 8.55 -17.89
CA MET A 156 -12.01 9.74 -17.37
C MET A 156 -13.53 9.55 -17.50
N GLU A 157 -14.01 9.07 -18.65
CA GLU A 157 -15.43 8.73 -18.85
C GLU A 157 -15.92 7.69 -17.85
N ALA A 158 -15.13 6.61 -17.65
CA ALA A 158 -15.46 5.54 -16.72
C ALA A 158 -15.46 6.00 -15.24
N LEU A 159 -14.69 7.02 -14.90
CA LEU A 159 -14.54 7.57 -13.55
C LEU A 159 -15.50 8.72 -13.29
N GLY A 160 -16.11 9.29 -14.32
CA GLY A 160 -17.04 10.41 -14.21
C GLY A 160 -16.37 11.73 -13.80
N PHE A 161 -15.09 11.93 -14.13
CA PHE A 161 -14.42 13.21 -13.97
C PHE A 161 -13.53 13.52 -15.17
N GLU A 162 -13.25 14.81 -15.35
CA GLU A 162 -12.43 15.30 -16.46
C GLU A 162 -11.20 16.04 -15.94
N VAL A 163 -10.10 15.91 -16.68
CA VAL A 163 -8.89 16.72 -16.53
C VAL A 163 -8.41 17.12 -17.92
N PRO A 164 -7.87 18.35 -18.08
CA PRO A 164 -7.40 18.85 -19.37
C PRO A 164 -6.06 18.19 -19.74
N LEU A 165 -6.07 17.20 -20.63
CA LEU A 165 -4.90 16.39 -20.98
C LEU A 165 -3.74 17.21 -21.56
N ASP A 166 -4.01 18.33 -22.22
CA ASP A 166 -3.02 19.19 -22.88
C ASP A 166 -2.53 20.35 -22.00
N GLU A 167 -3.16 20.55 -20.84
CA GLU A 167 -2.75 21.60 -19.92
C GLU A 167 -1.52 21.16 -19.11
N ARG A 168 -0.63 22.10 -18.82
CA ARG A 168 0.50 21.85 -17.92
C ARG A 168 0.02 21.73 -16.48
N VAL A 169 0.63 20.84 -15.73
CA VAL A 169 0.25 20.57 -14.33
C VAL A 169 0.41 21.82 -13.46
N GLU A 170 1.44 22.63 -13.69
CA GLU A 170 1.67 23.89 -12.97
C GLU A 170 0.51 24.89 -13.05
N ASN A 171 -0.31 24.82 -14.11
CA ASN A 171 -1.47 25.71 -14.30
C ASN A 171 -2.76 25.16 -13.68
N LEU A 172 -2.74 23.93 -13.16
CA LEU A 172 -3.94 23.31 -12.63
C LEU A 172 -4.19 23.68 -11.17
N PRO A 173 -5.44 23.93 -10.80
CA PRO A 173 -5.84 23.96 -9.39
C PRO A 173 -5.47 22.65 -8.68
N VAL A 174 -5.18 22.72 -7.37
CA VAL A 174 -4.73 21.58 -6.56
C VAL A 174 -5.68 20.40 -6.63
N GLY A 175 -7.01 20.63 -6.61
CA GLY A 175 -8.00 19.55 -6.75
C GLY A 175 -7.91 18.82 -8.08
N LEU A 176 -7.60 19.51 -9.19
CA LEU A 176 -7.36 18.88 -10.48
C LEU A 176 -6.01 18.13 -10.49
N GLN A 177 -4.97 18.66 -9.87
CA GLN A 177 -3.69 17.95 -9.74
C GLN A 177 -3.87 16.61 -9.02
N GLN A 178 -4.71 16.56 -7.99
CA GLN A 178 -5.04 15.32 -7.32
C GLN A 178 -5.77 14.33 -8.23
N ARG A 179 -6.73 14.81 -9.04
CA ARG A 179 -7.39 13.97 -10.06
C ARG A 179 -6.40 13.40 -11.07
N VAL A 180 -5.38 14.19 -11.44
CA VAL A 180 -4.29 13.73 -12.32
C VAL A 180 -3.48 12.63 -11.66
N GLU A 181 -3.15 12.73 -10.36
CA GLU A 181 -2.47 11.66 -9.61
C GLU A 181 -3.30 10.37 -9.58
N ILE A 182 -4.59 10.47 -9.32
CA ILE A 182 -5.50 9.33 -9.35
C ILE A 182 -5.55 8.73 -10.77
N LEU A 183 -5.74 9.57 -11.79
CA LEU A 183 -5.77 9.12 -13.17
C LEU A 183 -4.47 8.43 -13.58
N LYS A 184 -3.32 8.96 -13.15
CA LYS A 184 -2.00 8.37 -13.37
C LYS A 184 -1.89 6.96 -12.76
N ALA A 185 -2.35 6.78 -11.52
CA ALA A 185 -2.38 5.47 -10.88
C ALA A 185 -3.27 4.48 -11.64
N LEU A 186 -4.46 4.91 -12.06
CA LEU A 186 -5.41 4.07 -12.79
C LEU A 186 -4.99 3.81 -14.24
N TYR A 187 -4.33 4.77 -14.87
CA TYR A 187 -3.72 4.58 -16.19
C TYR A 187 -2.68 3.44 -16.18
N ARG A 188 -2.02 3.25 -15.04
CA ARG A 188 -1.08 2.16 -14.71
C ARG A 188 -1.77 0.91 -14.17
N GLU A 189 -3.10 0.82 -14.29
CA GLU A 189 -3.91 -0.35 -13.95
C GLU A 189 -3.89 -0.70 -12.45
N ALA A 190 -3.78 0.32 -11.59
CA ALA A 190 -3.87 0.11 -10.15
C ALA A 190 -5.22 -0.51 -9.77
N ARG A 191 -5.17 -1.57 -8.97
CA ARG A 191 -6.32 -2.25 -8.37
C ARG A 191 -6.39 -2.02 -6.86
N ILE A 192 -5.26 -1.65 -6.27
CA ILE A 192 -5.15 -1.20 -4.88
C ILE A 192 -4.67 0.25 -4.92
N LEU A 193 -5.46 1.16 -4.37
CA LEU A 193 -5.15 2.58 -4.35
C LEU A 193 -4.86 3.03 -2.93
N ILE A 194 -3.66 3.55 -2.69
CA ILE A 194 -3.24 4.13 -1.41
C ILE A 194 -3.35 5.64 -1.52
N LEU A 195 -4.08 6.28 -0.61
CA LEU A 195 -4.24 7.74 -0.57
C LEU A 195 -3.70 8.25 0.77
N ASP A 196 -2.63 9.02 0.73
CA ASP A 196 -1.98 9.58 1.92
C ASP A 196 -2.44 11.02 2.15
N GLU A 197 -3.28 11.23 3.18
CA GLU A 197 -3.88 12.52 3.56
C GLU A 197 -4.53 13.26 2.38
N PRO A 198 -5.37 12.61 1.58
CA PRO A 198 -5.78 13.15 0.27
C PRO A 198 -6.69 14.38 0.34
N THR A 199 -7.28 14.66 1.48
CA THR A 199 -8.21 15.78 1.67
C THR A 199 -7.57 17.01 2.31
N ALA A 200 -6.25 17.00 2.54
CA ALA A 200 -5.55 18.07 3.23
C ALA A 200 -5.68 19.43 2.51
N VAL A 201 -5.79 19.41 1.19
CA VAL A 201 -5.82 20.60 0.31
C VAL A 201 -7.12 20.73 -0.49
N LEU A 202 -8.11 19.89 -0.22
CA LEU A 202 -9.40 19.90 -0.92
C LEU A 202 -10.45 20.72 -0.22
N THR A 203 -11.34 21.31 -1.02
CA THR A 203 -12.60 21.85 -0.51
C THR A 203 -13.51 20.73 -0.03
N PRO A 204 -14.52 21.01 0.80
CA PRO A 204 -15.49 19.99 1.23
C PRO A 204 -16.18 19.29 0.06
N GLN A 205 -16.54 20.01 -1.00
CA GLN A 205 -17.17 19.44 -2.19
C GLN A 205 -16.22 18.47 -2.93
N GLU A 206 -14.96 18.87 -3.11
CA GLU A 206 -13.95 18.01 -3.74
C GLU A 206 -13.68 16.75 -2.90
N ALA A 207 -13.71 16.86 -1.57
CA ALA A 207 -13.59 15.71 -0.69
C ALA A 207 -14.79 14.73 -0.84
N GLU A 208 -16.01 15.25 -0.94
CA GLU A 208 -17.21 14.42 -1.18
C GLU A 208 -17.16 13.70 -2.54
N GLU A 209 -16.66 14.39 -3.59
CA GLU A 209 -16.42 13.77 -4.90
C GLU A 209 -15.40 12.65 -4.84
N LEU A 210 -14.29 12.87 -4.10
CA LEU A 210 -13.29 11.84 -3.87
C LEU A 210 -13.88 10.62 -3.13
N PHE A 211 -14.71 10.85 -2.10
CA PHE A 211 -15.34 9.75 -1.36
C PHE A 211 -16.34 8.97 -2.22
N ARG A 212 -17.08 9.65 -3.10
CA ARG A 212 -17.95 9.00 -4.07
C ARG A 212 -17.16 8.15 -5.03
N PHE A 213 -16.09 8.70 -5.60
CA PHE A 213 -15.16 7.95 -6.45
C PHE A 213 -14.63 6.71 -5.75
N LEU A 214 -14.13 6.80 -4.51
CA LEU A 214 -13.58 5.66 -3.78
C LEU A 214 -14.62 4.56 -3.55
N ARG A 215 -15.85 4.92 -3.20
CA ARG A 215 -16.93 3.94 -3.04
C ARG A 215 -17.26 3.22 -4.35
N GLU A 216 -17.31 3.93 -5.47
CA GLU A 216 -17.52 3.33 -6.79
C GLU A 216 -16.33 2.46 -7.22
N TYR A 217 -15.11 2.91 -6.92
CA TYR A 217 -13.89 2.18 -7.25
C TYR A 217 -13.83 0.82 -6.55
N VAL A 218 -14.13 0.77 -5.25
CA VAL A 218 -14.13 -0.50 -4.51
C VAL A 218 -15.35 -1.36 -4.84
N ALA A 219 -16.50 -0.76 -5.16
CA ALA A 219 -17.70 -1.49 -5.60
C ALA A 219 -17.45 -2.26 -6.91
N ARG A 220 -16.48 -1.85 -7.72
CA ARG A 220 -16.04 -2.56 -8.93
C ARG A 220 -15.04 -3.70 -8.64
N GLY A 221 -14.82 -4.06 -7.38
CA GLY A 221 -13.93 -5.13 -6.96
C GLY A 221 -12.46 -4.71 -6.74
N ASN A 222 -12.18 -3.42 -6.74
CA ASN A 222 -10.87 -2.87 -6.36
C ASN A 222 -10.78 -2.68 -4.84
N ALA A 223 -9.65 -2.23 -4.33
CA ALA A 223 -9.44 -1.96 -2.91
C ALA A 223 -8.72 -0.63 -2.69
N ALA A 224 -8.95 0.01 -1.55
CA ALA A 224 -8.29 1.27 -1.22
C ALA A 224 -7.86 1.34 0.24
N ILE A 225 -6.72 2.00 0.48
CA ILE A 225 -6.26 2.41 1.80
C ILE A 225 -6.34 3.93 1.88
N PHE A 226 -7.11 4.42 2.83
CA PHE A 226 -7.32 5.84 3.06
C PHE A 226 -6.65 6.27 4.36
N ILE A 227 -5.55 7.02 4.25
CA ILE A 227 -4.78 7.49 5.41
C ILE A 227 -5.26 8.87 5.77
N SER A 228 -5.72 9.08 6.98
CA SER A 228 -6.12 10.38 7.49
C SER A 228 -6.06 10.44 9.02
N HIS A 229 -5.94 11.65 9.55
CA HIS A 229 -6.16 11.96 10.96
C HIS A 229 -7.53 12.62 11.21
N LYS A 230 -8.29 12.91 10.14
CA LYS A 230 -9.62 13.53 10.20
C LYS A 230 -10.71 12.47 10.36
N LEU A 231 -11.05 12.16 11.60
CA LEU A 231 -11.95 11.04 11.92
C LEU A 231 -13.33 11.12 11.30
N LYS A 232 -13.89 12.33 11.08
CA LYS A 232 -15.19 12.50 10.39
C LYS A 232 -15.14 11.99 8.95
N GLU A 233 -14.05 12.27 8.23
CA GLU A 233 -13.85 11.80 6.87
C GLU A 233 -13.67 10.27 6.83
N VAL A 234 -12.91 9.74 7.78
CA VAL A 234 -12.69 8.30 7.94
C VAL A 234 -14.03 7.57 8.12
N LEU A 235 -14.89 8.05 9.02
CA LEU A 235 -16.22 7.48 9.25
C LEU A 235 -17.13 7.58 8.01
N ALA A 236 -16.93 8.59 7.16
CA ALA A 236 -17.74 8.79 5.96
C ALA A 236 -17.36 7.88 4.80
N VAL A 237 -16.07 7.47 4.68
CA VAL A 237 -15.56 6.80 3.48
C VAL A 237 -15.20 5.34 3.68
N SER A 238 -14.80 4.93 4.89
CA SER A 238 -14.22 3.60 5.13
C SER A 238 -15.22 2.54 5.56
N ASP A 239 -14.86 1.28 5.32
CA ASP A 239 -15.57 0.08 5.79
C ASP A 239 -15.00 -0.43 7.10
N ARG A 240 -13.66 -0.39 7.22
CA ARG A 240 -12.91 -0.70 8.45
C ARG A 240 -11.89 0.38 8.73
N VAL A 241 -11.52 0.49 10.00
CA VAL A 241 -10.50 1.44 10.48
C VAL A 241 -9.46 0.69 11.28
N THR A 242 -8.20 0.81 10.88
CA THR A 242 -7.05 0.37 11.67
C THR A 242 -6.40 1.57 12.33
N VAL A 243 -6.26 1.53 13.64
CA VAL A 243 -5.62 2.58 14.43
C VAL A 243 -4.18 2.20 14.70
N ILE A 244 -3.25 3.10 14.32
CA ILE A 244 -1.82 2.99 14.65
C ILE A 244 -1.45 4.06 15.68
N ARG A 245 -0.74 3.63 16.72
CA ARG A 245 -0.16 4.49 17.74
C ARG A 245 1.22 3.99 18.10
N ASP A 246 2.19 4.90 18.16
CA ASP A 246 3.60 4.60 18.52
C ASP A 246 4.18 3.42 17.72
N GLY A 247 3.90 3.39 16.40
CA GLY A 247 4.38 2.36 15.50
C GLY A 247 3.67 0.99 15.63
N LYS A 248 2.60 0.88 16.41
CA LYS A 248 1.87 -0.37 16.65
C LYS A 248 0.41 -0.28 16.25
N VAL A 249 -0.17 -1.38 15.82
CA VAL A 249 -1.62 -1.50 15.64
C VAL A 249 -2.27 -1.56 17.03
N VAL A 250 -3.13 -0.60 17.33
CA VAL A 250 -3.96 -0.60 18.55
C VAL A 250 -5.15 -1.52 18.37
N GLY A 251 -5.76 -1.51 17.18
CA GLY A 251 -6.88 -2.36 16.83
C GLY A 251 -7.41 -2.03 15.44
N THR A 252 -8.23 -2.94 14.93
CA THR A 252 -9.00 -2.77 13.69
C THR A 252 -10.47 -2.98 14.00
N VAL A 253 -11.31 -2.02 13.62
CA VAL A 253 -12.76 -2.03 13.90
C VAL A 253 -13.56 -1.78 12.62
N ARG A 254 -14.78 -2.29 12.57
CA ARG A 254 -15.70 -1.94 11.49
C ARG A 254 -16.24 -0.53 11.70
N THR A 255 -16.23 0.29 10.67
CA THR A 255 -16.65 1.70 10.74
C THR A 255 -18.07 1.85 11.28
N ARG A 256 -19.00 0.98 10.88
CA ARG A 256 -20.40 0.97 11.35
C ARG A 256 -20.56 0.58 12.83
N GLU A 257 -19.56 0.01 13.46
CA GLU A 257 -19.57 -0.51 14.84
C GLU A 257 -18.77 0.38 15.80
N THR A 258 -18.27 1.53 15.33
CA THR A 258 -17.45 2.46 16.11
C THR A 258 -18.01 3.88 16.07
N SER A 259 -17.42 4.78 16.84
CA SER A 259 -17.75 6.19 16.86
C SER A 259 -16.50 7.07 16.80
N LEU A 260 -16.70 8.36 16.57
CA LEU A 260 -15.64 9.36 16.58
C LEU A 260 -14.89 9.35 17.91
N GLU A 261 -15.63 9.28 19.03
CA GLU A 261 -15.06 9.25 20.37
C GLU A 261 -14.25 7.97 20.63
N ALA A 262 -14.76 6.82 20.15
CA ALA A 262 -14.07 5.55 20.31
C ALA A 262 -12.75 5.54 19.53
N LEU A 263 -12.74 6.01 18.30
CA LEU A 263 -11.53 6.13 17.48
C LEU A 263 -10.53 7.13 18.10
N ALA A 264 -11.01 8.29 18.58
CA ALA A 264 -10.17 9.28 19.22
C ALA A 264 -9.48 8.71 20.48
N ARG A 265 -10.19 7.94 21.31
CA ARG A 265 -9.60 7.24 22.46
C ARG A 265 -8.53 6.23 22.05
N MET A 266 -8.78 5.47 21.00
CA MET A 266 -7.80 4.50 20.49
C MET A 266 -6.53 5.20 19.99
N MET A 267 -6.66 6.37 19.34
CA MET A 267 -5.52 7.14 18.82
C MET A 267 -4.67 7.73 19.92
N VAL A 268 -5.27 8.33 20.94
CA VAL A 268 -4.56 9.08 21.98
C VAL A 268 -4.23 8.21 23.20
N GLY A 269 -4.99 7.15 23.45
CA GLY A 269 -4.77 6.24 24.58
C GLY A 269 -5.15 6.82 25.94
N ARG A 270 -5.86 7.96 25.97
CA ARG A 270 -6.37 8.62 27.18
C ARG A 270 -7.86 8.93 26.98
N GLU A 271 -8.58 9.17 28.08
CA GLU A 271 -9.93 9.72 27.97
C GLU A 271 -9.85 11.12 27.35
N VAL A 272 -10.32 11.25 26.11
CA VAL A 272 -10.42 12.53 25.43
C VAL A 272 -11.77 13.14 25.77
N VAL A 273 -11.77 14.20 26.54
CA VAL A 273 -12.95 15.05 26.73
C VAL A 273 -13.08 15.90 25.46
N LEU A 274 -13.89 15.45 24.52
CA LEU A 274 -14.28 16.26 23.38
C LEU A 274 -15.16 17.40 23.91
N ARG A 275 -14.58 18.59 24.05
CA ARG A 275 -15.39 19.80 24.28
C ARG A 275 -16.17 20.10 22.98
N VAL A 276 -17.45 19.94 23.07
CA VAL A 276 -18.41 20.39 22.06
C VAL A 276 -18.41 21.93 22.04
#